data_eef27a548fca80493a4e47b637d48d71
#
_entry.id   eef27a548fca80493a4e47b637d48d71
#
_cell.length_a   1.000
_cell.length_b   1.000
_cell.length_c   1.000
_cell.angle_alpha   90.00
_cell.angle_beta   90.00
_cell.angle_gamma   90.00
#
_symmetry.space_group_name_H-M   'P 1'
#
loop_
_entity.id
_entity.type
_entity.pdbx_description
1 polymer ?
#
loop_
_entity_poly.entity_id
_entity_poly.type
_entity_poly.pdbx_seq_one_letter_code
_entity_poly.pdbx_strand_id
1 'polypeptide(L)'
;LGVEPVRDTFGRVTDLRLIPSAELGRPRIDVVVQTSGQLRDIAASRLFLINRAVEMAANAREDQFENQVAAGVVEAERVLIEKGLTPKEAREMSTFRVFGGVNGNYGTGIQSMVQSGDRWESEKEIADVYLNNMGAFYGSEKNWETVRQFALEAALTRTDAVIQPRQSNTWGALSLDHVYEFMGGMNLAVRNVTGKDPDAYLSDYRNRNNARMQEVKEAIGIESRTTIFNPAYIKEKMKGEAGAANTFAEIVQNTYGWNVMKPQAVDKEMWNEIYDVYVKDKFNLGVQDYFEKQNPAALEEMTAVMMETIRKGMWQASGQQIADIAKLHTDLVNKYKPSCSGFVCDNAKLRQFIASKTDAQTASRYKENISQIREVAASKEQKGMVMKKEEMNTVGTEQQTNTVSNTVVCVVVVAAVLVLIVLVRCRRKKMQE
;
A
#
# COMPACT_ATOMS: atom_id res chain seq x y z
N LEU A 1 -17.87 0.33 15.72
CA LEU A 1 -17.82 1.18 16.92
C LEU A 1 -19.21 1.51 17.50
N GLY A 2 -20.28 1.62 16.70
CA GLY A 2 -21.57 2.12 17.16
C GLY A 2 -21.56 3.63 17.46
N VAL A 3 -20.88 4.37 16.61
CA VAL A 3 -20.82 5.84 16.62
C VAL A 3 -21.17 6.33 15.22
N GLU A 4 -22.01 7.33 15.12
CA GLU A 4 -22.39 7.90 13.84
C GLU A 4 -22.02 9.38 13.73
N PRO A 5 -21.76 9.87 12.50
CA PRO A 5 -21.49 11.27 12.28
C PRO A 5 -22.75 12.12 12.29
N VAL A 6 -22.77 13.18 13.10
CA VAL A 6 -23.77 14.25 13.02
C VAL A 6 -23.40 15.18 11.89
N ARG A 7 -24.39 15.52 11.04
CA ARG A 7 -24.15 16.33 9.85
C ARG A 7 -24.99 17.61 9.88
N ASP A 8 -24.41 18.69 9.35
CA ASP A 8 -25.15 19.93 9.10
C ASP A 8 -26.04 19.80 7.84
N THR A 9 -26.76 20.86 7.54
CA THR A 9 -27.65 20.94 6.37
C THR A 9 -26.91 20.83 5.03
N PHE A 10 -25.60 21.02 5.03
CA PHE A 10 -24.73 20.85 3.85
C PHE A 10 -24.06 19.47 3.79
N GLY A 11 -24.40 18.57 4.72
CA GLY A 11 -23.84 17.23 4.79
C GLY A 11 -22.45 17.13 5.42
N ARG A 12 -21.89 18.22 5.95
CA ARG A 12 -20.57 18.23 6.61
C ARG A 12 -20.70 17.62 8.01
N VAL A 13 -19.72 16.80 8.39
CA VAL A 13 -19.68 16.22 9.75
C VAL A 13 -19.28 17.32 10.73
N THR A 14 -20.17 17.60 11.67
CA THR A 14 -20.01 18.64 12.71
C THR A 14 -19.75 18.05 14.08
N ASP A 15 -20.25 16.83 14.35
CA ASP A 15 -20.08 16.14 15.61
C ASP A 15 -20.21 14.62 15.45
N LEU A 16 -20.13 13.89 16.55
CA LEU A 16 -20.34 12.45 16.65
C LEU A 16 -21.41 12.16 17.68
N ARG A 17 -22.28 11.17 17.40
CA ARG A 17 -23.27 10.63 18.33
C ARG A 17 -22.96 9.18 18.65
N LEU A 18 -22.86 8.87 19.92
CA LEU A 18 -22.83 7.49 20.38
C LEU A 18 -24.24 6.88 20.26
N ILE A 19 -24.36 5.79 19.52
CA ILE A 19 -25.63 5.05 19.41
C ILE A 19 -25.81 4.25 20.69
N PRO A 20 -26.93 4.39 21.41
CA PRO A 20 -27.21 3.59 22.61
C PRO A 20 -27.21 2.09 22.31
N SER A 21 -26.81 1.26 23.28
CA SER A 21 -26.74 -0.21 23.16
C SER A 21 -28.07 -0.81 22.69
N ALA A 22 -29.18 -0.35 23.23
CA ALA A 22 -30.53 -0.80 22.86
C ALA A 22 -30.91 -0.46 21.40
N GLU A 23 -30.47 0.69 20.88
CA GLU A 23 -30.67 1.10 19.48
C GLU A 23 -29.72 0.36 18.54
N LEU A 24 -28.45 0.14 18.96
CA LEU A 24 -27.45 -0.54 18.18
C LEU A 24 -27.78 -2.03 17.94
N GLY A 25 -28.41 -2.71 18.91
CA GLY A 25 -28.90 -4.09 18.82
C GLY A 25 -27.81 -5.15 18.64
N ARG A 26 -26.54 -4.82 18.87
CA ARG A 26 -25.36 -5.69 18.76
C ARG A 26 -24.21 -5.17 19.62
N PRO A 27 -23.18 -6.00 19.89
CA PRO A 27 -21.96 -5.51 20.52
C PRO A 27 -21.27 -4.40 19.73
N ARG A 28 -20.55 -3.52 20.43
CA ARG A 28 -19.61 -2.60 19.80
C ARG A 28 -18.41 -3.40 19.29
N ILE A 29 -18.05 -3.17 18.04
CA ILE A 29 -16.92 -3.86 17.38
C ILE A 29 -15.69 -2.99 17.50
N ASP A 30 -14.58 -3.54 18.04
CA ASP A 30 -13.29 -2.87 18.04
C ASP A 30 -12.72 -2.85 16.62
N VAL A 31 -12.12 -1.74 16.23
CA VAL A 31 -11.57 -1.56 14.89
C VAL A 31 -10.23 -0.83 14.95
N VAL A 32 -9.24 -1.37 14.25
CA VAL A 32 -7.95 -0.71 14.01
C VAL A 32 -7.96 -0.18 12.59
N VAL A 33 -7.68 1.10 12.42
CA VAL A 33 -7.65 1.77 11.12
C VAL A 33 -6.22 1.98 10.68
N GLN A 34 -5.87 1.41 9.53
CA GLN A 34 -4.62 1.67 8.84
C GLN A 34 -4.88 2.68 7.73
N THR A 35 -4.19 3.82 7.77
CA THR A 35 -4.31 4.87 6.76
C THR A 35 -3.15 4.86 5.77
N SER A 36 -3.44 5.15 4.49
CA SER A 36 -2.40 5.47 3.52
C SER A 36 -1.84 6.87 3.75
N GLY A 37 -0.63 7.15 3.25
CA GLY A 37 -0.04 8.47 3.30
C GLY A 37 -0.91 9.55 2.66
N GLN A 38 -1.55 9.24 1.52
CA GLN A 38 -2.44 10.18 0.84
C GLN A 38 -3.64 10.54 1.72
N LEU A 39 -4.31 9.56 2.34
CA LEU A 39 -5.45 9.83 3.20
C LEU A 39 -5.05 10.65 4.43
N ARG A 40 -3.91 10.34 5.04
CA ARG A 40 -3.34 11.12 6.14
C ARG A 40 -3.17 12.59 5.75
N ASP A 41 -2.57 12.85 4.58
CA ASP A 41 -2.21 14.21 4.16
C ASP A 41 -3.43 15.04 3.73
N ILE A 42 -4.44 14.41 3.11
CA ILE A 42 -5.63 15.14 2.61
C ILE A 42 -6.78 15.18 3.60
N ALA A 43 -6.85 14.26 4.56
CA ALA A 43 -8.03 14.04 5.38
C ALA A 43 -7.73 13.88 6.88
N ALA A 44 -6.71 14.58 7.40
CA ALA A 44 -6.31 14.54 8.81
C ALA A 44 -7.49 14.68 9.79
N SER A 45 -8.41 15.62 9.51
CA SER A 45 -9.60 15.84 10.34
C SER A 45 -10.51 14.61 10.44
N ARG A 46 -10.48 13.70 9.44
CA ARG A 46 -11.24 12.44 9.48
C ARG A 46 -10.58 11.44 10.41
N LEU A 47 -9.26 11.40 10.46
CA LEU A 47 -8.51 10.57 11.39
C LEU A 47 -8.81 10.96 12.85
N PHE A 48 -8.86 12.26 13.14
CA PHE A 48 -9.25 12.76 14.46
C PHE A 48 -10.68 12.37 14.86
N LEU A 49 -11.62 12.43 13.91
CA LEU A 49 -13.01 11.98 14.16
C LEU A 49 -13.06 10.48 14.45
N ILE A 50 -12.28 9.66 13.74
CA ILE A 50 -12.20 8.21 13.99
C ILE A 50 -11.64 7.94 15.38
N ASN A 51 -10.53 8.61 15.76
CA ASN A 51 -9.96 8.46 17.09
C ASN A 51 -10.96 8.85 18.18
N ARG A 52 -11.63 9.98 18.03
CA ARG A 52 -12.67 10.42 18.97
C ARG A 52 -13.83 9.42 19.04
N ALA A 53 -14.22 8.79 17.92
CA ALA A 53 -15.25 7.75 17.91
C ALA A 53 -14.81 6.50 18.70
N VAL A 54 -13.51 6.12 18.60
CA VAL A 54 -12.95 5.02 19.39
C VAL A 54 -13.00 5.35 20.88
N GLU A 55 -12.58 6.54 21.29
CA GLU A 55 -12.62 6.99 22.68
C GLU A 55 -14.05 7.02 23.24
N MET A 56 -15.02 7.52 22.46
CA MET A 56 -16.44 7.50 22.83
C MET A 56 -16.94 6.07 23.02
N ALA A 57 -16.63 5.17 22.09
CA ALA A 57 -17.05 3.77 22.16
C ALA A 57 -16.40 3.02 23.31
N ALA A 58 -15.10 3.24 23.56
CA ALA A 58 -14.38 2.61 24.66
C ALA A 58 -14.93 2.99 26.04
N ASN A 59 -15.39 4.23 26.19
CA ASN A 59 -15.95 4.75 27.44
C ASN A 59 -17.47 4.53 27.57
N ALA A 60 -18.13 3.93 26.56
CA ALA A 60 -19.57 3.68 26.61
C ALA A 60 -19.89 2.63 27.68
N ARG A 61 -20.88 2.94 28.50
CA ARG A 61 -21.47 1.99 29.45
C ARG A 61 -22.50 1.13 28.72
N GLU A 62 -22.34 -0.17 28.78
CA GLU A 62 -23.15 -1.15 28.09
C GLU A 62 -23.86 -2.03 29.13
N ASP A 63 -25.14 -2.32 28.89
CA ASP A 63 -26.00 -3.11 29.78
C ASP A 63 -26.57 -4.37 29.09
N GLN A 64 -26.54 -4.46 27.76
CA GLN A 64 -27.04 -5.58 26.98
C GLN A 64 -25.97 -6.48 26.37
N PHE A 65 -24.87 -5.88 25.95
CA PHE A 65 -23.77 -6.58 25.25
C PHE A 65 -22.45 -6.19 25.87
N GLU A 66 -21.47 -7.10 25.82
CA GLU A 66 -20.08 -6.77 26.14
C GLU A 66 -19.54 -5.72 25.17
N ASN A 67 -18.93 -4.67 25.70
CA ASN A 67 -18.26 -3.65 24.88
C ASN A 67 -16.88 -4.16 24.41
N GLN A 68 -16.80 -4.66 23.16
CA GLN A 68 -15.55 -5.21 22.63
C GLN A 68 -14.46 -4.14 22.47
N VAL A 69 -14.83 -2.86 22.30
CA VAL A 69 -13.85 -1.76 22.24
C VAL A 69 -13.20 -1.55 23.62
N ALA A 70 -14.01 -1.52 24.68
CA ALA A 70 -13.50 -1.44 26.05
C ALA A 70 -12.63 -2.65 26.41
N ALA A 71 -13.08 -3.86 26.06
CA ALA A 71 -12.30 -5.08 26.27
C ALA A 71 -10.97 -5.07 25.48
N GLY A 72 -10.96 -4.55 24.26
CA GLY A 72 -9.75 -4.37 23.46
C GLY A 72 -8.77 -3.35 24.06
N VAL A 73 -9.26 -2.28 24.68
CA VAL A 73 -8.45 -1.30 25.40
C VAL A 73 -7.78 -1.95 26.62
N VAL A 74 -8.52 -2.73 27.39
CA VAL A 74 -7.95 -3.46 28.56
C VAL A 74 -6.87 -4.45 28.15
N GLU A 75 -7.10 -5.19 27.07
CA GLU A 75 -6.11 -6.14 26.55
C GLU A 75 -4.87 -5.43 26.00
N ALA A 76 -5.03 -4.33 25.27
CA ALA A 76 -3.90 -3.54 24.77
C ALA A 76 -3.07 -2.95 25.93
N GLU A 77 -3.69 -2.44 27.00
CA GLU A 77 -2.99 -1.96 28.20
C GLU A 77 -2.16 -3.09 28.84
N ARG A 78 -2.73 -4.29 28.99
CA ARG A 78 -2.04 -5.47 29.51
C ARG A 78 -0.81 -5.81 28.69
N VAL A 79 -0.95 -5.90 27.37
CA VAL A 79 0.16 -6.23 26.46
C VAL A 79 1.26 -5.17 26.50
N LEU A 80 0.90 -3.90 26.53
CA LEU A 80 1.89 -2.81 26.62
C LEU A 80 2.69 -2.85 27.92
N ILE A 81 2.04 -3.20 29.04
CA ILE A 81 2.75 -3.41 30.32
C ILE A 81 3.70 -4.61 30.23
N GLU A 82 3.28 -5.72 29.62
CA GLU A 82 4.13 -6.90 29.40
C GLU A 82 5.34 -6.61 28.50
N LYS A 83 5.20 -5.65 27.58
CA LYS A 83 6.30 -5.14 26.75
C LYS A 83 7.22 -4.16 27.47
N GLY A 84 6.96 -3.86 28.75
CA GLY A 84 7.82 -3.05 29.62
C GLY A 84 7.45 -1.57 29.71
N LEU A 85 6.28 -1.15 29.22
CA LEU A 85 5.82 0.23 29.39
C LEU A 85 5.31 0.44 30.81
N THR A 86 5.41 1.68 31.29
CA THR A 86 4.80 2.05 32.57
C THR A 86 3.26 1.99 32.48
N PRO A 87 2.53 1.73 33.59
CA PRO A 87 1.07 1.70 33.58
C PRO A 87 0.42 2.99 33.05
N LYS A 88 1.08 4.13 33.22
CA LYS A 88 0.61 5.42 32.71
C LYS A 88 0.71 5.47 31.16
N GLU A 89 1.87 5.11 30.61
CA GLU A 89 2.08 5.08 29.15
C GLU A 89 1.20 4.03 28.51
N ALA A 90 1.10 2.83 29.09
CA ALA A 90 0.26 1.75 28.58
C ALA A 90 -1.20 2.17 28.52
N ARG A 91 -1.73 2.84 29.56
CA ARG A 91 -3.09 3.36 29.57
C ARG A 91 -3.33 4.44 28.51
N GLU A 92 -2.40 5.36 28.30
CA GLU A 92 -2.48 6.37 27.26
C GLU A 92 -2.56 5.73 25.87
N MET A 93 -1.70 4.74 25.62
CA MET A 93 -1.57 4.11 24.30
C MET A 93 -2.63 3.02 24.04
N SER A 94 -3.28 2.49 25.07
CA SER A 94 -4.25 1.39 24.92
C SER A 94 -5.48 1.73 24.07
N THR A 95 -5.80 3.03 23.93
CA THR A 95 -6.91 3.51 23.10
C THR A 95 -6.52 3.79 21.66
N PHE A 96 -5.24 3.69 21.29
CA PHE A 96 -4.77 4.00 19.94
C PHE A 96 -5.31 2.98 18.91
N ARG A 97 -6.01 3.48 17.88
CA ARG A 97 -6.64 2.66 16.82
C ARG A 97 -6.45 3.24 15.42
N VAL A 98 -5.75 4.38 15.27
CA VAL A 98 -5.56 5.03 13.96
C VAL A 98 -4.06 5.12 13.68
N PHE A 99 -3.59 4.29 12.75
CA PHE A 99 -2.18 4.13 12.44
C PHE A 99 -1.87 4.34 10.96
N GLY A 100 -0.62 4.61 10.66
CA GLY A 100 -0.12 4.73 9.29
C GLY A 100 1.39 4.84 9.24
N GLY A 101 1.96 5.06 8.07
CA GLY A 101 3.37 5.36 7.90
C GLY A 101 3.72 6.75 8.41
N VAL A 102 5.00 6.97 8.76
CA VAL A 102 5.50 8.29 9.11
C VAL A 102 5.34 9.29 7.96
N ASN A 103 5.38 10.58 8.27
CA ASN A 103 5.22 11.65 7.27
C ASN A 103 6.26 11.51 6.14
N GLY A 104 5.79 11.68 4.89
CA GLY A 104 6.60 11.47 3.70
C GLY A 104 6.75 10.00 3.27
N ASN A 105 6.28 9.04 4.07
CA ASN A 105 6.24 7.64 3.69
C ASN A 105 4.84 7.27 3.16
N TYR A 106 4.77 6.81 1.91
CA TYR A 106 3.54 6.44 1.21
C TYR A 106 3.37 4.93 1.00
N GLY A 107 4.41 4.15 1.23
CA GLY A 107 4.42 2.69 1.19
C GLY A 107 4.67 2.07 2.57
N THR A 108 4.49 0.78 2.67
CA THR A 108 4.76 0.03 3.91
C THR A 108 6.24 -0.37 4.07
N GLY A 109 7.00 -0.30 2.96
CA GLY A 109 8.41 -0.71 2.91
C GLY A 109 8.64 -2.22 2.80
N ILE A 110 7.58 -3.04 2.76
CA ILE A 110 7.73 -4.50 2.67
C ILE A 110 7.83 -5.02 1.24
N GLN A 111 7.38 -4.28 0.23
CA GLN A 111 7.37 -4.73 -1.15
C GLN A 111 8.76 -5.14 -1.64
N SER A 112 9.76 -4.27 -1.49
CA SER A 112 11.14 -4.56 -1.89
C SER A 112 11.76 -5.71 -1.09
N MET A 113 11.36 -5.87 0.18
CA MET A 113 11.82 -6.98 1.01
C MET A 113 11.25 -8.31 0.52
N VAL A 114 9.94 -8.35 0.19
CA VAL A 114 9.27 -9.53 -0.36
C VAL A 114 9.93 -9.99 -1.66
N GLN A 115 10.24 -9.06 -2.57
CA GLN A 115 10.91 -9.34 -3.83
C GLN A 115 12.36 -9.81 -3.67
N SER A 116 13.04 -9.39 -2.60
CA SER A 116 14.43 -9.76 -2.32
C SER A 116 14.50 -10.91 -1.32
N GLY A 117 14.22 -12.13 -1.79
CA GLY A 117 14.09 -13.32 -0.93
C GLY A 117 15.32 -13.69 -0.09
N ASP A 118 16.50 -13.08 -0.33
CA ASP A 118 17.68 -13.21 0.52
C ASP A 118 17.60 -12.38 1.80
N ARG A 119 16.71 -11.37 1.84
CA ARG A 119 16.59 -10.44 2.97
C ARG A 119 15.72 -10.96 4.11
N TRP A 120 15.07 -12.10 3.91
CA TRP A 120 14.20 -12.70 4.92
C TRP A 120 14.22 -14.23 4.84
N GLU A 121 14.21 -14.86 5.98
CA GLU A 121 14.09 -16.31 6.12
C GLU A 121 12.70 -16.72 6.63
N SER A 122 12.09 -15.87 7.44
CA SER A 122 10.75 -16.08 7.97
C SER A 122 9.83 -14.89 7.68
N GLU A 123 8.55 -15.18 7.53
CA GLU A 123 7.50 -14.16 7.35
C GLU A 123 7.42 -13.19 8.53
N LYS A 124 7.88 -13.60 9.71
CA LYS A 124 7.97 -12.74 10.89
C LYS A 124 8.83 -11.49 10.65
N GLU A 125 9.94 -11.63 9.92
CA GLU A 125 10.82 -10.50 9.62
C GLU A 125 10.11 -9.43 8.77
N ILE A 126 9.25 -9.87 7.85
CA ILE A 126 8.41 -8.97 7.03
C ILE A 126 7.34 -8.31 7.92
N ALA A 127 6.70 -9.10 8.80
CA ALA A 127 5.71 -8.58 9.75
C ALA A 127 6.30 -7.51 10.67
N ASP A 128 7.51 -7.73 11.17
CA ASP A 128 8.20 -6.78 12.05
C ASP A 128 8.51 -5.46 11.31
N VAL A 129 8.93 -5.51 10.04
CA VAL A 129 9.13 -4.31 9.20
C VAL A 129 7.80 -3.57 8.99
N TYR A 130 6.72 -4.31 8.70
CA TYR A 130 5.40 -3.71 8.56
C TYR A 130 4.94 -2.99 9.83
N LEU A 131 5.01 -3.66 10.97
CA LEU A 131 4.61 -3.12 12.28
C LEU A 131 5.41 -1.85 12.63
N ASN A 132 6.71 -1.85 12.36
CA ASN A 132 7.57 -0.69 12.59
C ASN A 132 7.23 0.47 11.67
N ASN A 133 7.07 0.21 10.37
CA ASN A 133 6.87 1.26 9.37
C ASN A 133 5.46 1.86 9.42
N MET A 134 4.47 1.08 9.86
CA MET A 134 3.06 1.46 9.86
C MET A 134 2.51 1.74 11.26
N GLY A 135 3.38 1.86 12.28
CA GLY A 135 3.02 2.06 13.67
C GLY A 135 2.91 3.53 14.12
N ALA A 136 2.98 4.50 13.23
CA ALA A 136 2.79 5.89 13.59
C ALA A 136 1.31 6.18 13.89
N PHE A 137 1.03 6.81 15.04
CA PHE A 137 -0.32 7.11 15.50
C PHE A 137 -0.78 8.51 15.07
N TYR A 138 -2.02 8.61 14.63
CA TYR A 138 -2.65 9.83 14.10
C TYR A 138 -4.00 10.12 14.77
N GLY A 139 -4.00 10.44 16.05
CA GLY A 139 -5.22 10.62 16.84
C GLY A 139 -5.70 12.06 17.00
N SER A 140 -4.80 13.03 17.02
CA SER A 140 -5.10 14.44 17.22
C SER A 140 -3.93 15.32 16.79
N GLU A 141 -4.10 16.66 16.81
CA GLU A 141 -2.99 17.59 16.55
C GLU A 141 -1.83 17.41 17.54
N LYS A 142 -2.11 17.04 18.79
CA LYS A 142 -1.10 16.79 19.82
C LYS A 142 -0.39 15.45 19.63
N ASN A 143 -1.10 14.46 19.09
CA ASN A 143 -0.64 13.10 18.86
C ASN A 143 -0.59 12.80 17.36
N TRP A 144 -0.10 13.74 16.58
CA TRP A 144 0.14 13.59 15.17
C TRP A 144 1.52 13.00 14.91
N GLU A 145 1.57 11.94 14.12
CA GLU A 145 2.82 11.23 13.81
C GLU A 145 3.58 10.73 15.06
N THR A 146 2.85 10.40 16.11
CA THR A 146 3.46 9.87 17.32
C THR A 146 3.83 8.41 17.11
N VAL A 147 5.10 8.13 16.87
CA VAL A 147 5.62 6.76 16.85
C VAL A 147 5.73 6.24 18.27
N ARG A 148 4.99 5.19 18.59
CA ARG A 148 4.99 4.52 19.88
C ARG A 148 5.30 3.04 19.67
N GLN A 149 6.42 2.61 20.20
CA GLN A 149 6.81 1.21 20.13
C GLN A 149 5.68 0.31 20.68
N PHE A 150 5.39 -0.76 19.97
CA PHE A 150 4.37 -1.77 20.30
C PHE A 150 2.91 -1.31 20.29
N ALA A 151 2.58 -0.04 20.03
CA ALA A 151 1.19 0.42 20.07
C ALA A 151 0.31 -0.26 19.00
N LEU A 152 0.79 -0.37 17.76
CA LEU A 152 0.07 -1.08 16.71
C LEU A 152 -0.03 -2.58 17.05
N GLU A 153 1.06 -3.21 17.49
CA GLU A 153 1.06 -4.62 17.90
C GLU A 153 0.00 -4.89 18.97
N ALA A 154 -0.03 -4.06 20.04
CA ALA A 154 -1.02 -4.18 21.12
C ALA A 154 -2.46 -3.98 20.63
N ALA A 155 -2.69 -3.05 19.68
CA ALA A 155 -4.01 -2.81 19.10
C ALA A 155 -4.51 -4.01 18.26
N LEU A 156 -3.62 -4.81 17.67
CA LEU A 156 -3.96 -5.93 16.80
C LEU A 156 -4.23 -7.25 17.55
N THR A 157 -3.98 -7.34 18.84
CA THR A 157 -4.04 -8.60 19.62
C THR A 157 -5.39 -9.34 19.59
N ARG A 158 -6.48 -8.62 19.34
CA ARG A 158 -7.84 -9.16 19.23
C ARG A 158 -8.44 -9.07 17.82
N THR A 159 -7.60 -8.81 16.81
CA THR A 159 -8.04 -8.70 15.41
C THR A 159 -8.22 -10.09 14.82
N ASP A 160 -9.39 -10.37 14.29
CA ASP A 160 -9.75 -11.64 13.64
C ASP A 160 -10.11 -11.48 12.15
N ALA A 161 -10.27 -10.24 11.67
CA ALA A 161 -10.54 -9.95 10.27
C ALA A 161 -9.85 -8.68 9.78
N VAL A 162 -9.42 -8.67 8.53
CA VAL A 162 -8.85 -7.52 7.82
C VAL A 162 -9.74 -7.16 6.64
N ILE A 163 -10.13 -5.89 6.55
CA ILE A 163 -11.09 -5.42 5.54
C ILE A 163 -10.51 -4.24 4.79
N GLN A 164 -10.54 -4.29 3.45
CA GLN A 164 -10.18 -3.17 2.59
C GLN A 164 -11.32 -2.81 1.63
N PRO A 165 -11.66 -1.52 1.46
CA PRO A 165 -12.68 -1.11 0.49
C PRO A 165 -12.17 -1.26 -0.96
N ARG A 166 -13.05 -1.73 -1.85
CA ARG A 166 -12.82 -1.83 -3.29
C ARG A 166 -13.90 -1.05 -4.04
N GLN A 167 -13.48 -0.09 -4.88
CA GLN A 167 -14.40 0.77 -5.64
C GLN A 167 -14.17 0.74 -7.15
N SER A 168 -13.17 0.01 -7.63
CA SER A 168 -12.77 -0.02 -9.04
C SER A 168 -12.60 -1.44 -9.56
N ASN A 169 -12.88 -1.65 -10.84
CA ASN A 169 -12.51 -2.87 -11.57
C ASN A 169 -11.04 -2.89 -11.99
N THR A 170 -10.44 -1.71 -12.16
CA THR A 170 -9.04 -1.57 -12.58
C THR A 170 -8.07 -1.94 -11.46
N TRP A 171 -8.48 -1.81 -10.21
CA TRP A 171 -7.66 -1.95 -9.00
C TRP A 171 -8.14 -3.18 -8.23
N GLY A 172 -7.76 -4.34 -8.76
CA GLY A 172 -8.10 -5.62 -8.16
C GLY A 172 -7.01 -6.10 -7.20
N ALA A 173 -7.23 -7.26 -6.62
CA ALA A 173 -6.30 -7.87 -5.67
C ALA A 173 -4.95 -8.21 -6.32
N LEU A 174 -4.95 -8.58 -7.61
CA LEU A 174 -3.75 -8.97 -8.36
C LEU A 174 -3.20 -7.86 -9.26
N SER A 175 -4.05 -6.91 -9.68
CA SER A 175 -3.66 -5.86 -10.63
C SER A 175 -3.03 -4.63 -9.98
N LEU A 176 -2.99 -4.55 -8.64
CA LEU A 176 -2.35 -3.48 -7.90
C LEU A 176 -1.55 -4.04 -6.72
N ASP A 177 -0.25 -3.79 -6.72
CA ASP A 177 0.69 -4.20 -5.68
C ASP A 177 0.31 -3.67 -4.28
N HIS A 178 -0.17 -2.44 -4.20
CA HIS A 178 -0.61 -1.84 -2.94
C HIS A 178 -1.70 -2.63 -2.21
N VAL A 179 -2.50 -3.47 -2.90
CA VAL A 179 -3.53 -4.27 -2.23
C VAL A 179 -2.88 -5.37 -1.38
N TYR A 180 -1.92 -6.12 -1.91
CA TYR A 180 -1.20 -7.10 -1.10
C TYR A 180 -0.24 -6.42 -0.11
N GLU A 181 0.33 -5.28 -0.47
CA GLU A 181 1.25 -4.54 0.39
C GLU A 181 0.56 -4.04 1.66
N PHE A 182 -0.55 -3.34 1.53
CA PHE A 182 -1.27 -2.78 2.69
C PHE A 182 -2.16 -3.81 3.37
N MET A 183 -3.09 -4.39 2.66
CA MET A 183 -4.04 -5.36 3.21
C MET A 183 -3.36 -6.67 3.57
N GLY A 184 -2.55 -7.20 2.66
CA GLY A 184 -1.77 -8.42 2.89
C GLY A 184 -0.78 -8.24 4.02
N GLY A 185 -0.04 -7.12 4.05
CA GLY A 185 0.87 -6.79 5.15
C GLY A 185 0.16 -6.72 6.51
N MET A 186 -1.06 -6.15 6.56
CA MET A 186 -1.88 -6.18 7.78
C MET A 186 -2.29 -7.60 8.15
N ASN A 187 -2.69 -8.46 7.19
CA ASN A 187 -2.98 -9.88 7.46
C ASN A 187 -1.77 -10.58 8.08
N LEU A 188 -0.59 -10.36 7.51
CA LEU A 188 0.66 -10.92 8.02
C LEU A 188 0.99 -10.41 9.43
N ALA A 189 0.82 -9.12 9.67
CA ALA A 189 1.03 -8.52 10.99
C ALA A 189 0.07 -9.11 12.04
N VAL A 190 -1.22 -9.22 11.72
CA VAL A 190 -2.22 -9.85 12.61
C VAL A 190 -1.86 -11.31 12.88
N ARG A 191 -1.49 -12.09 11.85
CA ARG A 191 -1.07 -13.49 12.02
C ARG A 191 0.15 -13.60 12.92
N ASN A 192 1.12 -12.69 12.78
CA ASN A 192 2.31 -12.68 13.64
C ASN A 192 1.99 -12.32 15.10
N VAL A 193 1.07 -11.39 15.33
CA VAL A 193 0.69 -10.94 16.67
C VAL A 193 -0.21 -11.95 17.38
N THR A 194 -1.20 -12.51 16.68
CA THR A 194 -2.24 -13.36 17.27
C THR A 194 -1.93 -14.86 17.19
N GLY A 195 -0.98 -15.25 16.34
CA GLY A 195 -0.72 -16.64 15.99
C GLY A 195 -1.80 -17.30 15.10
N LYS A 196 -2.79 -16.52 14.61
CA LYS A 196 -3.90 -16.98 13.76
C LYS A 196 -3.98 -16.15 12.49
N ASP A 197 -4.22 -16.82 11.36
CA ASP A 197 -4.44 -16.13 10.10
C ASP A 197 -5.84 -15.49 10.11
N PRO A 198 -5.96 -14.15 10.02
CA PRO A 198 -7.25 -13.47 10.09
C PRO A 198 -8.06 -13.71 8.82
N ASP A 199 -9.38 -13.60 8.91
CA ASP A 199 -10.21 -13.49 7.72
C ASP A 199 -9.85 -12.24 6.91
N ALA A 200 -10.00 -12.31 5.58
CA ALA A 200 -9.62 -11.21 4.70
C ALA A 200 -10.73 -10.90 3.69
N TYR A 201 -11.29 -9.69 3.76
CA TYR A 201 -12.41 -9.29 2.92
C TYR A 201 -12.16 -7.99 2.18
N LEU A 202 -12.54 -7.95 0.92
CA LEU A 202 -12.76 -6.71 0.19
C LEU A 202 -14.21 -6.28 0.38
N SER A 203 -14.42 -5.08 0.93
CA SER A 203 -15.73 -4.44 0.96
C SER A 203 -16.00 -3.84 -0.42
N ASP A 204 -16.78 -4.56 -1.22
CA ASP A 204 -16.96 -4.28 -2.65
C ASP A 204 -18.06 -3.25 -2.88
N TYR A 205 -17.66 -2.01 -3.17
CA TYR A 205 -18.53 -0.89 -3.49
C TYR A 205 -18.61 -0.57 -4.98
N ARG A 206 -18.16 -1.45 -5.85
CA ARG A 206 -18.27 -1.26 -7.31
C ARG A 206 -19.73 -1.13 -7.76
N ASN A 207 -20.63 -1.82 -7.06
CA ASN A 207 -22.06 -1.57 -7.13
C ASN A 207 -22.53 -0.92 -5.82
N ARG A 208 -22.76 0.39 -5.85
CA ARG A 208 -23.16 1.15 -4.65
C ARG A 208 -24.53 0.71 -4.08
N ASN A 209 -25.40 0.14 -4.92
CA ASN A 209 -26.72 -0.31 -4.51
C ASN A 209 -26.69 -1.74 -3.93
N ASN A 210 -25.61 -2.45 -4.11
CA ASN A 210 -25.43 -3.83 -3.65
C ASN A 210 -23.97 -4.06 -3.24
N ALA A 211 -23.51 -3.30 -2.25
CA ALA A 211 -22.20 -3.50 -1.63
C ALA A 211 -22.17 -4.86 -0.91
N ARG A 212 -21.09 -5.63 -1.14
CA ARG A 212 -20.92 -6.95 -0.51
C ARG A 212 -19.52 -7.11 0.06
N MET A 213 -19.39 -7.97 1.06
CA MET A 213 -18.10 -8.48 1.51
C MET A 213 -17.69 -9.62 0.57
N GLN A 214 -16.52 -9.50 -0.02
CA GLN A 214 -15.92 -10.50 -0.89
C GLN A 214 -14.64 -11.02 -0.25
N GLU A 215 -14.54 -12.33 -0.03
CA GLU A 215 -13.31 -12.93 0.47
C GLU A 215 -12.15 -12.70 -0.52
N VAL A 216 -10.96 -12.41 0.01
CA VAL A 216 -9.76 -12.14 -0.83
C VAL A 216 -9.42 -13.32 -1.73
N LYS A 217 -9.52 -14.56 -1.24
CA LYS A 217 -9.30 -15.76 -2.07
C LYS A 217 -10.27 -15.83 -3.25
N GLU A 218 -11.56 -15.54 -3.01
CA GLU A 218 -12.56 -15.45 -4.08
C GLU A 218 -12.20 -14.36 -5.09
N ALA A 219 -11.81 -13.17 -4.60
CA ALA A 219 -11.45 -12.04 -5.46
C ALA A 219 -10.24 -12.36 -6.35
N ILE A 220 -9.19 -12.94 -5.79
CA ILE A 220 -7.99 -13.40 -6.50
C ILE A 220 -8.37 -14.46 -7.55
N GLY A 221 -9.17 -15.46 -7.18
CA GLY A 221 -9.61 -16.49 -8.09
C GLY A 221 -10.48 -15.99 -9.25
N ILE A 222 -11.35 -15.02 -9.02
CA ILE A 222 -12.14 -14.38 -10.09
C ILE A 222 -11.24 -13.56 -11.01
N GLU A 223 -10.36 -12.74 -10.42
CA GLU A 223 -9.47 -11.87 -11.19
C GLU A 223 -8.52 -12.69 -12.08
N SER A 224 -7.89 -13.72 -11.55
CA SER A 224 -6.99 -14.58 -12.33
C SER A 224 -7.71 -15.27 -13.51
N ARG A 225 -8.92 -15.82 -13.26
CA ARG A 225 -9.72 -16.48 -14.32
C ARG A 225 -10.27 -15.51 -15.38
N THR A 226 -10.42 -14.24 -15.03
CA THR A 226 -10.91 -13.22 -15.99
C THR A 226 -9.77 -12.47 -16.68
N THR A 227 -8.52 -12.62 -16.22
CA THR A 227 -7.33 -11.96 -16.76
C THR A 227 -6.29 -12.97 -17.22
N ILE A 228 -5.30 -13.29 -16.37
CA ILE A 228 -4.10 -14.04 -16.74
C ILE A 228 -4.35 -15.51 -17.14
N PHE A 229 -5.52 -16.08 -16.84
CA PHE A 229 -5.93 -17.41 -17.26
C PHE A 229 -7.04 -17.39 -18.31
N ASN A 230 -7.43 -16.22 -18.80
CA ASN A 230 -8.44 -16.10 -19.85
C ASN A 230 -7.77 -15.92 -21.22
N PRO A 231 -7.90 -16.90 -22.14
CA PRO A 231 -7.24 -16.81 -23.45
C PRO A 231 -7.69 -15.61 -24.28
N ALA A 232 -8.94 -15.16 -24.14
CA ALA A 232 -9.43 -13.97 -24.84
C ALA A 232 -8.77 -12.69 -24.29
N TYR A 233 -8.63 -12.56 -22.97
CA TYR A 233 -7.93 -11.44 -22.36
C TYR A 233 -6.43 -11.47 -22.73
N ILE A 234 -5.77 -12.63 -22.63
CA ILE A 234 -4.36 -12.78 -22.99
C ILE A 234 -4.14 -12.34 -24.44
N LYS A 235 -4.94 -12.89 -25.38
CA LYS A 235 -4.86 -12.55 -26.80
C LYS A 235 -5.06 -11.05 -27.06
N GLU A 236 -5.99 -10.41 -26.34
CA GLU A 236 -6.23 -8.97 -26.48
C GLU A 236 -5.05 -8.14 -25.93
N LYS A 237 -4.55 -8.50 -24.76
CA LYS A 237 -3.38 -7.86 -24.15
C LYS A 237 -2.10 -8.01 -24.98
N MET A 238 -1.91 -9.15 -25.62
CA MET A 238 -0.75 -9.42 -26.50
C MET A 238 -0.75 -8.56 -27.78
N LYS A 239 -1.81 -7.82 -28.10
CA LYS A 239 -1.76 -6.78 -29.14
C LYS A 239 -0.95 -5.54 -28.71
N GLY A 240 -0.72 -5.36 -27.40
CA GLY A 240 0.09 -4.28 -26.86
C GLY A 240 1.58 -4.60 -26.87
N GLU A 241 2.38 -3.57 -26.65
CA GLU A 241 3.84 -3.64 -26.61
C GLU A 241 4.38 -4.00 -25.21
N ALA A 242 5.62 -3.63 -24.93
CA ALA A 242 6.36 -3.96 -23.70
C ALA A 242 5.60 -3.65 -22.38
N GLY A 243 4.83 -2.57 -22.35
CA GLY A 243 4.00 -2.23 -21.18
C GLY A 243 2.89 -3.26 -20.89
N ALA A 244 2.31 -3.85 -21.95
CA ALA A 244 1.33 -4.93 -21.78
C ALA A 244 1.99 -6.23 -21.28
N ALA A 245 3.23 -6.53 -21.73
CA ALA A 245 4.01 -7.64 -21.22
C ALA A 245 4.34 -7.46 -19.72
N ASN A 246 4.71 -6.25 -19.29
CA ASN A 246 4.93 -5.96 -17.88
C ASN A 246 3.70 -6.21 -17.01
N THR A 247 2.50 -5.90 -17.49
CA THR A 247 1.26 -6.14 -16.72
C THR A 247 1.10 -7.62 -16.34
N PHE A 248 1.50 -8.55 -17.19
CA PHE A 248 1.46 -9.98 -16.84
C PHE A 248 2.48 -10.32 -15.75
N ALA A 249 3.70 -9.80 -15.85
CA ALA A 249 4.74 -10.02 -14.84
C ALA A 249 4.33 -9.43 -13.48
N GLU A 250 3.78 -8.21 -13.46
CA GLU A 250 3.26 -7.55 -12.26
C GLU A 250 2.18 -8.39 -11.56
N ILE A 251 1.24 -8.95 -12.31
CA ILE A 251 0.19 -9.82 -11.75
C ILE A 251 0.79 -11.09 -11.13
N VAL A 252 1.81 -11.69 -11.76
CA VAL A 252 2.49 -12.87 -11.21
C VAL A 252 3.30 -12.51 -9.95
N GLN A 253 3.97 -11.37 -9.94
CA GLN A 253 4.63 -10.84 -8.73
C GLN A 253 3.64 -10.59 -7.59
N ASN A 254 2.50 -9.96 -7.89
CA ASN A 254 1.47 -9.71 -6.89
C ASN A 254 0.86 -11.01 -6.35
N THR A 255 0.77 -12.05 -7.20
CA THR A 255 0.37 -13.41 -6.77
C THR A 255 1.37 -13.98 -5.77
N TYR A 256 2.67 -13.81 -6.01
CA TYR A 256 3.71 -14.18 -5.04
C TYR A 256 3.59 -13.37 -3.74
N GLY A 257 3.38 -12.05 -3.85
CA GLY A 257 3.16 -11.18 -2.70
C GLY A 257 1.99 -11.68 -1.83
N TRP A 258 0.86 -12.03 -2.43
CA TRP A 258 -0.27 -12.64 -1.73
C TRP A 258 0.07 -14.00 -1.12
N ASN A 259 0.85 -14.83 -1.80
CA ASN A 259 1.27 -16.13 -1.26
C ASN A 259 2.11 -15.97 0.01
N VAL A 260 2.94 -14.93 0.10
CA VAL A 260 3.71 -14.59 1.31
C VAL A 260 2.79 -14.06 2.41
N MET A 261 1.92 -13.09 2.07
CA MET A 261 1.10 -12.39 3.06
C MET A 261 -0.05 -13.24 3.61
N LYS A 262 -0.70 -13.99 2.73
CA LYS A 262 -1.85 -14.85 3.05
C LYS A 262 -1.77 -16.15 2.26
N PRO A 263 -1.00 -17.15 2.71
CA PRO A 263 -0.75 -18.41 1.98
C PRO A 263 -2.00 -19.13 1.51
N GLN A 264 -3.10 -19.04 2.26
CA GLN A 264 -4.36 -19.69 1.92
C GLN A 264 -5.11 -19.02 0.74
N ALA A 265 -4.75 -17.78 0.37
CA ALA A 265 -5.37 -17.07 -0.74
C ALA A 265 -4.84 -17.50 -2.11
N VAL A 266 -3.65 -18.11 -2.16
CA VAL A 266 -2.99 -18.59 -3.38
C VAL A 266 -2.64 -20.07 -3.19
N ASP A 267 -3.26 -20.93 -3.97
CA ASP A 267 -3.03 -22.36 -3.90
C ASP A 267 -2.06 -22.87 -5.00
N LYS A 268 -1.70 -24.14 -4.90
CA LYS A 268 -0.79 -24.78 -5.87
C LYS A 268 -1.40 -24.84 -7.28
N GLU A 269 -2.71 -24.92 -7.38
CA GLU A 269 -3.45 -24.96 -8.64
C GLU A 269 -3.26 -23.67 -9.41
N MET A 270 -3.20 -22.53 -8.73
CA MET A 270 -2.90 -21.25 -9.36
C MET A 270 -1.48 -21.21 -9.94
N TRP A 271 -0.48 -21.71 -9.23
CA TRP A 271 0.88 -21.80 -9.74
C TRP A 271 1.03 -22.80 -10.90
N ASN A 272 0.32 -23.93 -10.85
CA ASN A 272 0.25 -24.87 -11.97
C ASN A 272 -0.36 -24.20 -13.20
N GLU A 273 -1.42 -23.41 -13.02
CA GLU A 273 -2.06 -22.70 -14.13
C GLU A 273 -1.15 -21.62 -14.73
N ILE A 274 -0.40 -20.85 -13.91
CA ILE A 274 0.62 -19.91 -14.39
C ILE A 274 1.67 -20.64 -15.23
N TYR A 275 2.18 -21.79 -14.75
CA TYR A 275 3.12 -22.60 -15.51
C TYR A 275 2.52 -23.10 -16.83
N ASP A 276 1.31 -23.64 -16.81
CA ASP A 276 0.67 -24.19 -18.01
C ASP A 276 0.42 -23.12 -19.07
N VAL A 277 0.01 -21.92 -18.66
CA VAL A 277 -0.27 -20.80 -19.58
C VAL A 277 1.03 -20.21 -20.14
N TYR A 278 2.00 -19.89 -19.29
CA TYR A 278 3.14 -19.04 -19.70
C TYR A 278 4.42 -19.83 -20.01
N VAL A 279 4.56 -21.05 -19.47
CA VAL A 279 5.71 -21.91 -19.78
C VAL A 279 5.35 -22.97 -20.82
N LYS A 280 4.12 -23.49 -20.78
CA LYS A 280 3.69 -24.55 -21.73
C LYS A 280 2.85 -24.01 -22.90
N ASP A 281 2.44 -22.75 -22.84
CA ASP A 281 1.54 -22.13 -23.85
C ASP A 281 0.29 -22.98 -24.13
N LYS A 282 -0.37 -23.46 -23.07
CA LYS A 282 -1.47 -24.43 -23.17
C LYS A 282 -2.61 -24.02 -24.10
N PHE A 283 -2.74 -22.72 -24.38
CA PHE A 283 -3.73 -22.17 -25.31
C PHE A 283 -3.22 -21.99 -26.75
N ASN A 284 -1.94 -22.32 -27.00
CA ASN A 284 -1.27 -22.13 -28.30
C ASN A 284 -1.41 -20.70 -28.84
N LEU A 285 -1.20 -19.72 -27.97
CA LEU A 285 -1.28 -18.30 -28.32
C LEU A 285 0.05 -17.68 -28.76
N GLY A 286 1.17 -18.44 -28.63
CA GLY A 286 2.51 -17.93 -28.89
C GLY A 286 2.98 -16.96 -27.81
N VAL A 287 2.64 -17.24 -26.55
CA VAL A 287 2.93 -16.31 -25.42
C VAL A 287 4.44 -16.10 -25.24
N GLN A 288 5.26 -17.14 -25.39
CA GLN A 288 6.73 -16.99 -25.24
C GLN A 288 7.30 -16.13 -26.36
N ASP A 289 6.93 -16.37 -27.62
CA ASP A 289 7.35 -15.56 -28.76
C ASP A 289 6.94 -14.07 -28.60
N TYR A 290 5.75 -13.83 -28.04
CA TYR A 290 5.30 -12.48 -27.71
C TYR A 290 6.21 -11.79 -26.70
N PHE A 291 6.49 -12.45 -25.58
CA PHE A 291 7.38 -11.89 -24.54
C PHE A 291 8.82 -11.69 -25.05
N GLU A 292 9.36 -12.67 -25.77
CA GLU A 292 10.71 -12.58 -26.34
C GLU A 292 10.84 -11.38 -27.29
N LYS A 293 9.79 -11.09 -28.05
CA LYS A 293 9.75 -9.98 -28.99
C LYS A 293 9.51 -8.63 -28.34
N GLN A 294 8.60 -8.55 -27.37
CA GLN A 294 8.15 -7.29 -26.79
C GLN A 294 8.91 -6.92 -25.52
N ASN A 295 9.12 -7.86 -24.61
CA ASN A 295 9.83 -7.64 -23.36
C ASN A 295 10.32 -8.96 -22.74
N PRO A 296 11.49 -9.45 -23.12
CA PRO A 296 12.03 -10.69 -22.56
C PRO A 296 12.31 -10.60 -21.04
N ALA A 297 12.53 -9.38 -20.49
CA ALA A 297 12.69 -9.19 -19.06
C ALA A 297 11.42 -9.53 -18.27
N ALA A 298 10.24 -9.27 -18.84
CA ALA A 298 8.97 -9.61 -18.18
C ALA A 298 8.78 -11.12 -18.03
N LEU A 299 9.13 -11.92 -19.06
CA LEU A 299 9.06 -13.39 -18.96
C LEU A 299 10.15 -13.95 -18.05
N GLU A 300 11.36 -13.37 -18.10
CA GLU A 300 12.46 -13.72 -17.21
C GLU A 300 12.05 -13.51 -15.76
N GLU A 301 11.39 -12.39 -15.44
CA GLU A 301 10.88 -12.10 -14.11
C GLU A 301 9.79 -13.07 -13.67
N MET A 302 8.82 -13.38 -14.54
CA MET A 302 7.77 -14.38 -14.23
C MET A 302 8.37 -15.75 -13.89
N THR A 303 9.40 -16.18 -14.64
CA THR A 303 10.10 -17.44 -14.36
C THR A 303 10.92 -17.39 -13.08
N ALA A 304 11.53 -16.24 -12.77
CA ALA A 304 12.22 -16.01 -11.50
C ALA A 304 11.27 -16.09 -10.30
N VAL A 305 10.10 -15.45 -10.39
CA VAL A 305 9.05 -15.50 -9.36
C VAL A 305 8.57 -16.93 -9.13
N MET A 306 8.30 -17.70 -10.19
CA MET A 306 7.94 -19.12 -10.08
C MET A 306 9.04 -19.93 -9.37
N MET A 307 10.31 -19.73 -9.74
CA MET A 307 11.44 -20.42 -9.11
C MET A 307 11.61 -20.03 -7.64
N GLU A 308 11.38 -18.77 -7.30
CA GLU A 308 11.43 -18.31 -5.91
C GLU A 308 10.30 -18.90 -5.06
N THR A 309 9.10 -18.99 -5.61
CA THR A 309 7.95 -19.63 -4.98
C THR A 309 8.24 -21.09 -4.64
N ILE A 310 8.90 -21.80 -5.56
CA ILE A 310 9.36 -23.19 -5.34
C ILE A 310 10.47 -23.24 -4.28
N ARG A 311 11.47 -22.36 -4.38
CA ARG A 311 12.61 -22.31 -3.44
C ARG A 311 12.16 -22.05 -2.01
N LYS A 312 11.17 -21.17 -1.83
CA LYS A 312 10.56 -20.84 -0.52
C LYS A 312 9.59 -21.92 -0.02
N GLY A 313 9.34 -22.98 -0.80
CA GLY A 313 8.46 -24.09 -0.42
C GLY A 313 6.97 -23.78 -0.51
N MET A 314 6.59 -22.66 -1.12
CA MET A 314 5.19 -22.21 -1.27
C MET A 314 4.47 -22.98 -2.39
N TRP A 315 5.21 -23.50 -3.36
CA TRP A 315 4.69 -24.32 -4.46
C TRP A 315 5.48 -25.61 -4.59
N GLN A 316 4.77 -26.75 -4.46
CA GLN A 316 5.32 -28.09 -4.65
C GLN A 316 5.26 -28.47 -6.14
N ALA A 317 6.14 -27.90 -6.95
CA ALA A 317 6.24 -28.21 -8.38
C ALA A 317 6.88 -29.56 -8.60
N SER A 318 6.49 -30.25 -9.69
CA SER A 318 7.12 -31.47 -10.14
C SER A 318 8.55 -31.25 -10.65
N GLY A 319 9.38 -32.29 -10.68
CA GLY A 319 10.73 -32.20 -11.23
C GLY A 319 10.76 -31.68 -12.68
N GLN A 320 9.75 -32.06 -13.50
CA GLN A 320 9.63 -31.57 -14.87
C GLN A 320 9.30 -30.08 -14.94
N GLN A 321 8.37 -29.60 -14.12
CA GLN A 321 8.03 -28.17 -14.04
C GLN A 321 9.25 -27.34 -13.64
N ILE A 322 10.00 -27.79 -12.64
CA ILE A 322 11.22 -27.12 -12.18
C ILE A 322 12.26 -27.05 -13.32
N ALA A 323 12.46 -28.15 -14.04
CA ALA A 323 13.43 -28.21 -15.14
C ALA A 323 13.02 -27.30 -16.31
N ASP A 324 11.73 -27.30 -16.68
CA ASP A 324 11.21 -26.47 -17.76
C ASP A 324 11.32 -24.97 -17.43
N ILE A 325 10.97 -24.56 -16.21
CA ILE A 325 11.07 -23.17 -15.77
C ILE A 325 12.54 -22.72 -15.70
N ALA A 326 13.41 -23.52 -15.10
CA ALA A 326 14.84 -23.21 -15.01
C ALA A 326 15.48 -23.08 -16.38
N LYS A 327 15.13 -23.98 -17.31
CA LYS A 327 15.60 -23.92 -18.70
C LYS A 327 15.13 -22.64 -19.38
N LEU A 328 13.85 -22.34 -19.34
CA LEU A 328 13.29 -21.12 -19.95
C LEU A 328 13.95 -19.86 -19.38
N HIS A 329 14.08 -19.77 -18.05
CA HIS A 329 14.73 -18.65 -17.37
C HIS A 329 16.19 -18.45 -17.85
N THR A 330 16.97 -19.53 -17.84
CA THR A 330 18.38 -19.46 -18.24
C THR A 330 18.57 -19.21 -19.74
N ASP A 331 17.70 -19.71 -20.59
CA ASP A 331 17.68 -19.42 -22.02
C ASP A 331 17.41 -17.91 -22.28
N LEU A 332 16.44 -17.32 -21.60
CA LEU A 332 16.13 -15.88 -21.68
C LEU A 332 17.34 -15.03 -21.26
N VAL A 333 17.93 -15.33 -20.10
CA VAL A 333 19.12 -14.60 -19.61
C VAL A 333 20.30 -14.77 -20.58
N ASN A 334 20.55 -15.98 -21.06
CA ASN A 334 21.69 -16.27 -21.94
C ASN A 334 21.52 -15.65 -23.33
N LYS A 335 20.30 -15.49 -23.83
CA LYS A 335 19.98 -14.96 -25.15
C LYS A 335 19.87 -13.43 -25.16
N TYR A 336 19.17 -12.88 -24.19
CA TYR A 336 18.78 -11.46 -24.22
C TYR A 336 19.54 -10.58 -23.23
N LYS A 337 20.11 -11.16 -22.15
CA LYS A 337 20.75 -10.41 -21.05
C LYS A 337 19.83 -9.27 -20.57
N PRO A 338 18.57 -9.54 -20.23
CA PRO A 338 17.63 -8.50 -19.85
C PRO A 338 18.10 -7.80 -18.57
N SER A 339 17.64 -6.58 -18.35
CA SER A 339 17.84 -5.94 -17.04
C SER A 339 17.14 -6.76 -15.97
N CYS A 340 17.83 -7.12 -14.91
CA CYS A 340 17.23 -7.93 -13.88
C CYS A 340 16.61 -7.10 -12.75
N SER A 341 15.51 -7.63 -12.20
CA SER A 341 14.78 -7.08 -11.05
C SER A 341 15.37 -7.53 -9.71
N GLY A 342 14.79 -7.08 -8.63
CA GLY A 342 15.10 -7.50 -7.27
C GLY A 342 15.00 -9.01 -7.04
N PHE A 343 14.11 -9.71 -7.76
CA PHE A 343 14.02 -11.17 -7.68
C PHE A 343 15.30 -11.89 -8.12
N VAL A 344 16.00 -11.39 -9.11
CA VAL A 344 17.20 -12.04 -9.64
C VAL A 344 18.48 -11.32 -9.21
N CYS A 345 18.56 -10.00 -9.41
CA CYS A 345 19.77 -9.24 -9.14
C CYS A 345 20.15 -9.24 -7.67
N ASP A 346 19.16 -9.11 -6.78
CA ASP A 346 19.37 -8.96 -5.33
C ASP A 346 19.14 -10.26 -4.55
N ASN A 347 18.93 -11.40 -5.23
CA ASN A 347 18.65 -12.69 -4.59
C ASN A 347 19.69 -13.75 -5.01
N ALA A 348 20.80 -13.82 -4.29
CA ALA A 348 21.87 -14.78 -4.55
C ALA A 348 21.41 -16.23 -4.36
N LYS A 349 20.55 -16.48 -3.39
CA LYS A 349 20.01 -17.81 -3.10
C LYS A 349 19.14 -18.33 -4.25
N LEU A 350 18.31 -17.45 -4.84
CA LEU A 350 17.54 -17.82 -6.02
C LEU A 350 18.42 -18.13 -7.21
N ARG A 351 19.42 -17.29 -7.50
CA ARG A 351 20.38 -17.52 -8.61
C ARG A 351 21.10 -18.87 -8.45
N GLN A 352 21.53 -19.21 -7.25
CA GLN A 352 22.14 -20.50 -6.94
C GLN A 352 21.16 -21.66 -7.15
N PHE A 353 19.91 -21.49 -6.70
CA PHE A 353 18.85 -22.46 -6.86
C PHE A 353 18.56 -22.72 -8.33
N ILE A 354 18.35 -21.69 -9.16
CA ILE A 354 18.14 -21.82 -10.61
C ILE A 354 19.33 -22.54 -11.26
N ALA A 355 20.56 -22.09 -11.00
CA ALA A 355 21.76 -22.71 -11.55
C ALA A 355 21.87 -24.20 -11.18
N SER A 356 21.41 -24.61 -10.00
CA SER A 356 21.44 -26.01 -9.56
C SER A 356 20.43 -26.91 -10.28
N LYS A 357 19.50 -26.33 -11.04
CA LYS A 357 18.45 -27.05 -11.78
C LYS A 357 18.75 -27.17 -13.28
N THR A 358 19.94 -26.76 -13.73
CA THR A 358 20.39 -26.81 -15.10
C THR A 358 21.73 -27.60 -15.19
N ASP A 359 22.17 -27.96 -16.40
CA ASP A 359 23.46 -28.56 -16.59
C ASP A 359 24.62 -27.59 -16.29
N ALA A 360 25.82 -28.13 -16.05
CA ALA A 360 26.98 -27.36 -15.60
C ALA A 360 27.41 -26.27 -16.59
N GLN A 361 27.27 -26.49 -17.89
CA GLN A 361 27.64 -25.50 -18.92
C GLN A 361 26.64 -24.34 -18.94
N THR A 362 25.35 -24.63 -18.93
CA THR A 362 24.26 -23.65 -18.83
C THR A 362 24.36 -22.85 -17.53
N ALA A 363 24.60 -23.50 -16.41
CA ALA A 363 24.79 -22.86 -15.12
C ALA A 363 25.97 -21.90 -15.09
N SER A 364 27.12 -22.27 -15.68
CA SER A 364 28.31 -21.40 -15.76
C SER A 364 28.01 -20.15 -16.59
N ARG A 365 27.44 -20.32 -17.78
CA ARG A 365 27.07 -19.23 -18.67
C ARG A 365 26.01 -18.30 -18.05
N TYR A 366 25.03 -18.85 -17.37
CA TYR A 366 24.02 -18.09 -16.64
C TYR A 366 24.66 -17.19 -15.57
N LYS A 367 25.54 -17.74 -14.72
CA LYS A 367 26.24 -17.00 -13.66
C LYS A 367 27.09 -15.87 -14.22
N GLU A 368 27.83 -16.12 -15.31
CA GLU A 368 28.63 -15.09 -15.99
C GLU A 368 27.75 -13.96 -16.53
N ASN A 369 26.66 -14.28 -17.24
CA ASN A 369 25.76 -13.28 -17.79
C ASN A 369 25.08 -12.45 -16.71
N ILE A 370 24.63 -13.06 -15.61
CA ILE A 370 24.06 -12.32 -14.46
C ILE A 370 25.11 -11.39 -13.83
N SER A 371 26.37 -11.81 -13.70
CA SER A 371 27.43 -10.92 -13.21
C SER A 371 27.58 -9.69 -14.09
N GLN A 372 27.66 -9.87 -15.41
CA GLN A 372 27.72 -8.77 -16.37
C GLN A 372 26.52 -7.81 -16.27
N ILE A 373 25.29 -8.35 -16.16
CA ILE A 373 24.06 -7.55 -16.03
C ILE A 373 24.13 -6.70 -14.76
N ARG A 374 24.53 -7.28 -13.63
CA ARG A 374 24.67 -6.58 -12.34
C ARG A 374 25.75 -5.48 -12.38
N GLU A 375 26.88 -5.73 -13.03
CA GLU A 375 27.93 -4.73 -13.22
C GLU A 375 27.41 -3.53 -14.03
N VAL A 376 26.66 -3.79 -15.12
CA VAL A 376 26.03 -2.74 -15.92
C VAL A 376 25.01 -1.95 -15.10
N ALA A 377 24.19 -2.60 -14.29
CA ALA A 377 23.22 -1.94 -13.43
C ALA A 377 23.93 -1.04 -12.41
N ALA A 378 24.94 -1.54 -11.69
CA ALA A 378 25.71 -0.78 -10.71
C ALA A 378 26.43 0.43 -11.35
N SER A 379 26.92 0.29 -12.59
CA SER A 379 27.56 1.40 -13.30
C SER A 379 26.60 2.51 -13.72
N LYS A 380 25.31 2.19 -13.93
CA LYS A 380 24.25 3.17 -14.22
C LYS A 380 23.84 3.92 -12.97
N GLU A 381 23.76 3.26 -11.82
CA GLU A 381 23.47 3.90 -10.54
C GLU A 381 24.55 4.91 -10.13
N GLN A 382 25.83 4.60 -10.37
CA GLN A 382 26.94 5.52 -10.11
C GLN A 382 26.94 6.76 -11.02
N LYS A 383 26.29 6.71 -12.18
CA LYS A 383 26.09 7.84 -13.11
C LYS A 383 24.79 8.60 -12.86
N GLY A 384 24.02 8.19 -11.90
CA GLY A 384 22.82 8.91 -11.48
C GLY A 384 23.17 10.34 -11.08
N MET A 385 22.32 11.29 -11.47
CA MET A 385 22.46 12.70 -11.13
C MET A 385 22.46 12.81 -9.60
N VAL A 386 23.64 13.10 -9.02
CA VAL A 386 23.72 13.43 -7.59
C VAL A 386 23.05 14.80 -7.45
N MET A 387 21.81 14.82 -7.02
CA MET A 387 21.13 16.03 -6.59
C MET A 387 21.91 16.57 -5.40
N LYS A 388 22.78 17.54 -5.59
CA LYS A 388 23.32 18.33 -4.50
C LYS A 388 22.15 19.12 -3.94
N LYS A 389 21.87 18.94 -2.64
CA LYS A 389 21.00 19.86 -1.92
C LYS A 389 21.59 21.24 -2.10
N GLU A 390 21.04 22.05 -3.00
CA GLU A 390 21.30 23.50 -2.95
C GLU A 390 20.68 23.95 -1.62
N GLU A 391 21.53 24.37 -0.71
CA GLU A 391 21.04 25.19 0.37
C GLU A 391 20.48 26.43 -0.32
N MET A 392 19.15 26.57 -0.29
CA MET A 392 18.54 27.85 -0.59
C MET A 392 19.20 28.81 0.37
N ASN A 393 20.12 29.62 -0.14
CA ASN A 393 20.48 30.82 0.54
C ASN A 393 19.15 31.51 0.84
N THR A 394 18.77 31.51 2.10
CA THR A 394 17.77 32.44 2.59
C THR A 394 18.28 33.79 2.15
N VAL A 395 17.83 34.23 0.98
CA VAL A 395 17.87 35.66 0.64
C VAL A 395 17.22 36.26 1.83
N GLY A 396 18.08 36.96 2.64
CA GLY A 396 17.61 37.65 3.80
C GLY A 396 16.40 38.43 3.33
N THR A 397 15.32 38.26 4.04
CA THR A 397 14.16 39.11 3.92
C THR A 397 14.67 40.51 4.28
N GLU A 398 15.35 41.16 3.33
CA GLU A 398 15.28 42.60 3.30
C GLU A 398 13.78 42.87 3.20
N GLN A 399 13.21 43.26 4.32
CA GLN A 399 11.97 43.99 4.34
C GLN A 399 12.16 45.11 3.33
N GLN A 400 11.75 44.87 2.08
CA GLN A 400 11.30 45.96 1.25
C GLN A 400 10.12 46.56 2.01
N THR A 401 10.44 47.45 2.93
CA THR A 401 9.53 48.55 3.26
C THR A 401 9.23 49.18 1.91
N ASN A 402 8.09 48.80 1.31
CA ASN A 402 7.46 49.58 0.29
C ASN A 402 7.16 50.94 0.92
N THR A 403 8.14 51.79 0.92
CA THR A 403 7.94 53.24 1.01
C THR A 403 7.19 53.59 -0.28
N VAL A 404 5.86 53.39 -0.23
CA VAL A 404 4.98 54.07 -1.17
C VAL A 404 5.37 55.52 -1.03
N SER A 405 6.09 56.02 -2.04
CA SER A 405 6.61 57.39 -2.03
C SER A 405 5.46 58.29 -1.59
N ASN A 406 5.68 59.13 -0.57
CA ASN A 406 4.71 60.10 -0.08
C ASN A 406 4.10 60.96 -1.22
N THR A 407 4.79 61.03 -2.33
CA THR A 407 4.33 61.65 -3.58
C THR A 407 3.13 60.92 -4.19
N VAL A 408 3.09 59.57 -4.19
CA VAL A 408 1.96 58.81 -4.75
C VAL A 408 0.73 58.94 -3.86
N VAL A 409 0.91 58.91 -2.55
CA VAL A 409 -0.20 59.13 -1.60
C VAL A 409 -0.75 60.57 -1.72
N CYS A 410 0.10 61.58 -1.87
CA CYS A 410 -0.34 62.98 -2.09
C CYS A 410 -1.10 63.13 -3.40
N VAL A 411 -0.68 62.48 -4.50
CA VAL A 411 -1.36 62.57 -5.79
C VAL A 411 -2.75 61.95 -5.73
N VAL A 412 -2.89 60.78 -5.09
CA VAL A 412 -4.19 60.12 -4.93
C VAL A 412 -5.14 60.88 -4.04
N VAL A 413 -4.66 61.49 -2.95
CA VAL A 413 -5.47 62.35 -2.07
C VAL A 413 -5.93 63.61 -2.79
N VAL A 414 -5.05 64.28 -3.56
CA VAL A 414 -5.39 65.47 -4.33
C VAL A 414 -6.43 65.12 -5.43
N ALA A 415 -6.27 64.05 -6.14
CA ALA A 415 -7.24 63.58 -7.13
C ALA A 415 -8.61 63.31 -6.52
N ALA A 416 -8.67 62.63 -5.36
CA ALA A 416 -9.92 62.35 -4.64
C ALA A 416 -10.62 63.63 -4.17
N VAL A 417 -9.89 64.63 -3.68
CA VAL A 417 -10.42 65.93 -3.27
C VAL A 417 -10.98 66.67 -4.46
N LEU A 418 -10.27 66.73 -5.62
CA LEU A 418 -10.77 67.34 -6.83
C LEU A 418 -12.08 66.71 -7.36
N VAL A 419 -12.19 65.34 -7.33
CA VAL A 419 -13.42 64.69 -7.69
C VAL A 419 -14.56 65.03 -6.75
N LEU A 420 -14.30 65.12 -5.45
CA LEU A 420 -15.30 65.56 -4.46
C LEU A 420 -15.79 67.02 -4.71
N ILE A 421 -14.87 67.89 -5.02
CA ILE A 421 -15.21 69.29 -5.33
C ILE A 421 -16.09 69.36 -6.60
N VAL A 422 -15.78 68.62 -7.64
CA VAL A 422 -16.58 68.57 -8.87
C VAL A 422 -17.97 67.97 -8.57
N LEU A 423 -18.07 66.88 -7.81
CA LEU A 423 -19.36 66.28 -7.41
C LEU A 423 -20.21 67.23 -6.57
N VAL A 424 -19.63 67.98 -5.65
CA VAL A 424 -20.33 68.98 -4.84
C VAL A 424 -20.81 70.18 -5.69
N ARG A 425 -19.99 70.60 -6.65
CA ARG A 425 -20.39 71.65 -7.61
C ARG A 425 -21.51 71.19 -8.55
N CYS A 426 -21.46 69.99 -9.06
CA CYS A 426 -22.54 69.40 -9.88
C CYS A 426 -23.85 69.25 -9.11
N ARG A 427 -23.80 68.85 -7.83
CA ARG A 427 -24.98 68.76 -6.96
C ARG A 427 -25.58 70.18 -6.67
N ARG A 428 -24.75 71.20 -6.44
CA ARG A 428 -25.23 72.55 -6.22
C ARG A 428 -25.88 73.18 -7.48
N LYS A 429 -25.40 72.86 -8.70
CA LYS A 429 -26.06 73.25 -9.94
C LYS A 429 -27.43 72.56 -10.15
N LYS A 430 -27.59 71.34 -9.78
CA LYS A 430 -28.87 70.59 -9.85
C LYS A 430 -29.92 71.01 -8.83
N MET A 431 -29.55 71.76 -7.85
CA MET A 431 -30.49 72.35 -6.83
C MET A 431 -30.86 73.81 -7.08
N GLN A 432 -30.38 74.43 -8.19
CA GLN A 432 -30.71 75.75 -8.61
C GLN A 432 -31.49 75.82 -9.94
N GLU A 433 -31.78 74.63 -10.53
CA GLU A 433 -32.79 74.41 -11.58
C GLU A 433 -34.01 73.75 -10.95
#